data_7936483ff9a40e757e9ef3db31278271
#
_entry.id   7936483ff9a40e757e9ef3db31278271
#
_cell.length_a   1.000
_cell.length_b   1.000
_cell.length_c   1.000
_cell.angle_alpha   90.00
_cell.angle_beta   90.00
_cell.angle_gamma   90.00
#
_symmetry.space_group_name_H-M   'P 1'
#
loop_
_entity.id
_entity.type
_entity.pdbx_description
1 polymer ?
#
loop_
_entity_poly.entity_id
_entity_poly.type
_entity_poly.pdbx_seq_one_letter_code
_entity_poly.pdbx_strand_id
1 'polypeptide(L)'
;MRKCLSILLLVCLVFSFTPASAQDAAYRVLYSGEVTTLNYLTTASTNEFAVAANVLDTLVEYDRLGQVQPSLAESWEVSPDGLIWTFHLRQGVKWVNGKGEAVAEVKAQDFVDAAQYILDAQNASATANILYSVVAGAQAYFDGTATPAADTTPAPAQTWDSVGIKALDDYTLQYTLNSPVPYFLSMTTYVCFMPVNGDFLKEKGADFGLATGNDTLLYNGAYYISELKPQEKRVYSKNSLNWDAEHVYIDRIEMTYNKESATLSAELYKRGEVDSADIDNAIARQWLQDPALADLIRPIRQSGFYSYFYAFNFKPEFDAVYEPENWKIAVNNESFRKSIFHGFDRVKAMLAMEPDNPESIMFYAVTPPQFVDIEGVDYVTMGDLAPWTALGKAAFDEAKAKEYAAKAKEELTAAGATFPIKILTSYNPSSTAWAEQCQIVEQQLEALLGSDYIDIIVEAGPSTGFLSAVRRSGMYALMSCNWGPDYADPETYTDPFSPGGSYNFPEFTTDKDADGNNKYEVYWGLVTAAKAITGDLKQRYEAFAKAEAYLIEHAFVMPFGYGTGGYTASRLDPFESQYAPFGLSIDRYKGQHLLAEPMNTEQYFAALDQWEADRLALAK
;
A
#
# COMPACT_ATOMS: atom_id res chain seq x y z
N MET A 1 -37.21 33.52 78.01
CA MET A 1 -35.95 32.78 77.82
C MET A 1 -36.27 31.31 77.53
N ARG A 2 -36.35 30.93 76.28
CA ARG A 2 -36.41 29.53 75.88
C ARG A 2 -35.59 29.42 74.61
N LYS A 3 -34.46 28.69 74.64
CA LYS A 3 -33.58 28.38 73.50
C LYS A 3 -34.23 27.24 72.73
N CYS A 4 -34.57 27.46 71.45
CA CYS A 4 -34.91 26.41 70.52
C CYS A 4 -33.63 25.92 69.83
N LEU A 5 -33.33 24.67 70.02
CA LEU A 5 -32.25 23.96 69.40
C LEU A 5 -32.78 23.31 68.10
N SER A 6 -32.41 23.85 66.98
CA SER A 6 -32.75 23.25 65.69
C SER A 6 -31.68 22.21 65.29
N ILE A 7 -32.08 20.95 65.25
CA ILE A 7 -31.25 19.84 64.75
C ILE A 7 -31.42 19.80 63.21
N LEU A 8 -30.35 20.09 62.52
CA LEU A 8 -30.26 19.94 61.03
C LEU A 8 -29.92 18.49 60.72
N LEU A 9 -30.90 17.74 60.20
CA LEU A 9 -30.67 16.35 59.72
C LEU A 9 -30.05 16.42 58.35
N LEU A 10 -28.73 16.09 58.23
CA LEU A 10 -28.01 15.97 56.99
C LEU A 10 -28.29 14.57 56.40
N VAL A 11 -29.17 14.50 55.40
CA VAL A 11 -29.41 13.26 54.64
C VAL A 11 -28.30 13.14 53.62
N CYS A 12 -27.30 12.29 53.90
CA CYS A 12 -26.32 11.86 52.91
C CYS A 12 -27.00 10.91 51.91
N LEU A 13 -27.37 11.41 50.73
CA LEU A 13 -27.70 10.60 49.57
C LEU A 13 -26.41 9.94 49.08
N VAL A 14 -26.20 8.68 49.45
CA VAL A 14 -25.18 7.82 48.83
C VAL A 14 -25.70 7.45 47.43
N PHE A 15 -25.26 8.19 46.44
CA PHE A 15 -25.38 7.71 45.05
C PHE A 15 -24.49 6.48 44.91
N SER A 16 -25.10 5.30 44.94
CA SER A 16 -24.47 4.07 44.51
C SER A 16 -24.25 4.20 42.99
N PHE A 17 -23.05 4.59 42.56
CA PHE A 17 -22.61 4.36 41.22
C PHE A 17 -22.51 2.84 41.03
N THR A 18 -23.54 2.21 40.48
CA THR A 18 -23.38 0.95 39.80
C THR A 18 -22.47 1.25 38.63
N PRO A 19 -21.30 0.60 38.49
CA PRO A 19 -20.56 0.69 37.25
C PRO A 19 -21.53 0.21 36.17
N ALA A 20 -21.87 1.06 35.21
CA ALA A 20 -22.43 0.61 33.95
C ALA A 20 -21.45 -0.46 33.44
N SER A 21 -21.95 -1.66 33.20
CA SER A 21 -21.14 -2.66 32.49
C SER A 21 -20.64 -1.95 31.25
N ALA A 22 -19.32 -1.83 31.11
CA ALA A 22 -18.74 -1.28 29.89
C ALA A 22 -19.34 -2.12 28.75
N GLN A 23 -20.14 -1.49 27.91
CA GLN A 23 -20.66 -2.11 26.72
C GLN A 23 -19.42 -2.37 25.86
N ASP A 24 -19.19 -3.62 25.45
CA ASP A 24 -18.03 -3.98 24.61
C ASP A 24 -17.93 -2.98 23.46
N ALA A 25 -16.77 -2.31 23.33
CA ALA A 25 -16.55 -1.33 22.29
C ALA A 25 -16.43 -2.06 20.94
N ALA A 26 -17.51 -2.05 20.16
CA ALA A 26 -17.56 -2.68 18.84
C ALA A 26 -17.51 -1.62 17.74
N TYR A 27 -16.60 -1.79 16.79
CA TYR A 27 -16.48 -1.00 15.57
C TYR A 27 -17.06 -1.81 14.40
N ARG A 28 -18.10 -1.30 13.76
CA ARG A 28 -18.87 -2.00 12.72
C ARG A 28 -18.67 -1.33 11.38
N VAL A 29 -18.28 -2.09 10.36
CA VAL A 29 -18.06 -1.58 8.99
C VAL A 29 -18.57 -2.54 7.93
N LEU A 30 -18.81 -2.03 6.73
CA LEU A 30 -19.01 -2.84 5.54
C LEU A 30 -17.69 -2.99 4.76
N TYR A 31 -17.59 -4.09 4.02
CA TYR A 31 -16.52 -4.28 3.02
C TYR A 31 -17.05 -4.99 1.78
N SER A 32 -16.46 -4.76 0.59
CA SER A 32 -16.81 -5.40 -0.67
C SER A 32 -15.67 -6.23 -1.27
N GLY A 33 -14.42 -5.93 -0.92
CA GLY A 33 -13.25 -6.68 -1.36
C GLY A 33 -12.96 -7.86 -0.44
N GLU A 34 -13.18 -9.09 -0.92
CA GLU A 34 -12.88 -10.28 -0.11
C GLU A 34 -11.39 -10.62 -0.17
N VAL A 35 -10.87 -11.19 0.92
CA VAL A 35 -9.52 -11.78 0.93
C VAL A 35 -9.54 -13.11 0.17
N THR A 36 -8.51 -13.33 -0.63
CA THR A 36 -8.36 -14.59 -1.39
C THR A 36 -7.57 -15.63 -0.60
N THR A 37 -6.75 -15.17 0.35
CA THR A 37 -5.95 -15.99 1.25
C THR A 37 -5.72 -15.24 2.56
N LEU A 38 -5.40 -15.95 3.63
CA LEU A 38 -4.83 -15.40 4.85
C LEU A 38 -3.33 -15.73 4.96
N ASN A 39 -2.76 -16.43 3.96
CA ASN A 39 -1.32 -16.73 3.94
C ASN A 39 -0.52 -15.46 3.62
N TYR A 40 -0.22 -14.70 4.67
CA TYR A 40 0.55 -13.46 4.60
C TYR A 40 2.01 -13.66 4.14
N LEU A 41 2.51 -14.89 4.19
CA LEU A 41 3.87 -15.23 3.74
C LEU A 41 3.99 -15.26 2.21
N THR A 42 2.86 -15.31 1.47
CA THR A 42 2.88 -15.45 0.00
C THR A 42 2.17 -14.32 -0.73
N THR A 43 1.24 -13.62 -0.09
CA THR A 43 0.46 -12.56 -0.75
C THR A 43 1.23 -11.24 -0.88
N ALA A 44 0.83 -10.40 -1.84
CA ALA A 44 1.19 -8.98 -1.93
C ALA A 44 -0.07 -8.13 -2.22
N SER A 45 -1.19 -8.48 -1.58
CA SER A 45 -2.46 -7.77 -1.72
C SER A 45 -2.76 -6.96 -0.46
N THR A 46 -3.18 -5.71 -0.63
CA THR A 46 -3.48 -4.80 0.48
C THR A 46 -4.65 -5.28 1.35
N ASN A 47 -5.63 -6.01 0.77
CA ASN A 47 -6.73 -6.57 1.54
C ASN A 47 -6.25 -7.60 2.57
N GLU A 48 -5.32 -8.47 2.18
CA GLU A 48 -4.70 -9.46 3.05
C GLU A 48 -3.73 -8.82 4.04
N PHE A 49 -3.02 -7.77 3.61
CA PHE A 49 -2.11 -7.00 4.46
C PHE A 49 -2.85 -6.30 5.61
N ALA A 50 -4.01 -5.71 5.34
CA ALA A 50 -4.85 -5.09 6.37
C ALA A 50 -5.33 -6.12 7.42
N VAL A 51 -5.49 -7.39 7.03
CA VAL A 51 -5.74 -8.46 8.00
C VAL A 51 -4.48 -8.73 8.83
N ALA A 52 -3.35 -9.01 8.16
CA ALA A 52 -2.09 -9.34 8.84
C ALA A 52 -1.66 -8.25 9.84
N ALA A 53 -1.78 -6.97 9.47
CA ALA A 53 -1.45 -5.82 10.30
C ALA A 53 -2.15 -5.83 11.67
N ASN A 54 -3.34 -6.38 11.78
CA ASN A 54 -4.14 -6.38 13.00
C ASN A 54 -4.01 -7.66 13.83
N VAL A 55 -3.66 -8.77 13.18
CA VAL A 55 -3.61 -10.08 13.85
C VAL A 55 -2.19 -10.58 14.12
N LEU A 56 -1.18 -9.86 13.61
CA LEU A 56 0.24 -10.15 13.81
C LEU A 56 0.98 -8.88 14.23
N ASP A 57 1.94 -9.03 15.14
CA ASP A 57 2.89 -7.99 15.50
C ASP A 57 4.21 -8.15 14.74
N THR A 58 4.93 -7.06 14.58
CA THR A 58 6.22 -6.96 13.90
C THR A 58 7.35 -6.77 14.90
N LEU A 59 8.63 -6.78 14.47
CA LEU A 59 9.78 -6.56 15.36
C LEU A 59 9.70 -5.20 16.05
N VAL A 60 9.38 -4.16 15.29
CA VAL A 60 9.14 -2.80 15.78
C VAL A 60 7.81 -2.30 15.23
N GLU A 61 7.25 -1.26 15.82
CA GLU A 61 6.05 -0.58 15.33
C GLU A 61 6.25 0.93 15.33
N TYR A 62 5.28 1.70 14.85
CA TYR A 62 5.31 3.15 14.87
C TYR A 62 4.23 3.70 15.81
N ASP A 63 4.53 4.80 16.49
CA ASP A 63 3.50 5.54 17.21
C ASP A 63 2.67 6.44 16.26
N ARG A 64 1.73 7.19 16.84
CA ARG A 64 0.86 8.11 16.09
C ARG A 64 1.62 9.27 15.39
N LEU A 65 2.84 9.54 15.80
CA LEU A 65 3.68 10.62 15.26
C LEU A 65 4.78 10.12 14.30
N GLY A 66 4.83 8.81 14.06
CA GLY A 66 5.81 8.21 13.16
C GLY A 66 7.15 7.90 13.79
N GLN A 67 7.22 7.82 15.13
CA GLN A 67 8.43 7.40 15.83
C GLN A 67 8.44 5.89 16.01
N VAL A 68 9.58 5.27 15.71
CA VAL A 68 9.78 3.83 15.91
C VAL A 68 9.69 3.49 17.39
N GLN A 69 8.88 2.48 17.69
CA GLN A 69 8.67 1.94 19.04
C GLN A 69 9.03 0.45 19.08
N PRO A 70 9.53 -0.06 20.22
CA PRO A 70 9.66 -1.49 20.47
C PRO A 70 8.31 -2.21 20.34
N SER A 71 8.30 -3.37 19.64
CA SER A 71 7.14 -4.25 19.58
C SER A 71 7.52 -5.67 20.01
N LEU A 72 7.60 -6.67 19.12
CA LEU A 72 8.12 -7.99 19.48
C LEU A 72 9.60 -7.97 19.90
N ALA A 73 10.39 -7.03 19.36
CA ALA A 73 11.72 -6.71 19.85
C ALA A 73 11.65 -5.60 20.92
N GLU A 74 12.23 -5.84 22.09
CA GLU A 74 12.37 -4.83 23.16
C GLU A 74 13.52 -3.86 22.86
N SER A 75 14.56 -4.33 22.13
CA SER A 75 15.72 -3.57 21.74
C SER A 75 16.43 -4.22 20.55
N TRP A 76 17.31 -3.46 19.93
CA TRP A 76 18.17 -3.94 18.82
C TRP A 76 19.51 -3.25 18.81
N GLU A 77 20.49 -3.93 18.21
CA GLU A 77 21.86 -3.45 18.03
C GLU A 77 22.26 -3.58 16.56
N VAL A 78 23.11 -2.65 16.11
CA VAL A 78 23.64 -2.64 14.74
C VAL A 78 25.18 -2.64 14.81
N SER A 79 25.81 -3.51 14.03
CA SER A 79 27.27 -3.51 13.93
C SER A 79 27.80 -2.20 13.33
N PRO A 80 29.05 -1.80 13.63
CA PRO A 80 29.61 -0.53 13.14
C PRO A 80 29.65 -0.39 11.60
N ASP A 81 29.67 -1.51 10.88
CA ASP A 81 29.63 -1.57 9.43
C ASP A 81 28.19 -1.57 8.86
N GLY A 82 27.17 -1.56 9.73
CA GLY A 82 25.76 -1.58 9.34
C GLY A 82 25.24 -2.90 8.76
N LEU A 83 26.05 -3.99 8.83
CA LEU A 83 25.71 -5.26 8.20
C LEU A 83 24.98 -6.23 9.12
N ILE A 84 25.20 -6.17 10.42
CA ILE A 84 24.62 -7.12 11.38
C ILE A 84 23.63 -6.39 12.27
N TRP A 85 22.38 -6.83 12.25
CA TRP A 85 21.29 -6.36 13.09
C TRP A 85 20.90 -7.47 14.06
N THR A 86 20.98 -7.21 15.36
CA THR A 86 20.60 -8.17 16.41
C THR A 86 19.41 -7.61 17.18
N PHE A 87 18.30 -8.36 17.18
CA PHE A 87 17.06 -8.00 17.86
C PHE A 87 16.89 -8.86 19.10
N HIS A 88 16.62 -8.24 20.25
CA HIS A 88 16.29 -8.91 21.50
C HIS A 88 14.79 -8.95 21.68
N LEU A 89 14.21 -10.14 21.60
CA LEU A 89 12.77 -10.33 21.60
C LEU A 89 12.17 -10.28 23.00
N ARG A 90 10.96 -9.79 23.08
CA ARG A 90 10.11 -9.80 24.27
C ARG A 90 9.77 -11.22 24.66
N GLN A 91 10.00 -11.58 25.93
CA GLN A 91 9.67 -12.90 26.46
C GLN A 91 8.19 -12.98 26.83
N GLY A 92 7.63 -14.18 26.74
CA GLY A 92 6.27 -14.47 27.18
C GLY A 92 5.15 -14.07 26.22
N VAL A 93 5.47 -13.52 25.03
CA VAL A 93 4.48 -13.23 23.98
C VAL A 93 3.85 -14.52 23.47
N LYS A 94 2.51 -14.54 23.35
CA LYS A 94 1.78 -15.76 23.02
C LYS A 94 1.30 -15.80 21.58
N TRP A 95 1.43 -16.95 20.96
CA TRP A 95 0.59 -17.37 19.87
C TRP A 95 -0.76 -17.80 20.39
N VAL A 96 -1.86 -17.26 19.84
CA VAL A 96 -3.23 -17.65 20.18
C VAL A 96 -3.95 -18.23 18.98
N ASN A 97 -4.94 -19.10 19.23
CA ASN A 97 -5.80 -19.66 18.18
C ASN A 97 -7.01 -18.75 17.92
N GLY A 98 -7.91 -19.14 17.00
CA GLY A 98 -9.14 -18.42 16.66
C GLY A 98 -10.20 -18.32 17.77
N LYS A 99 -9.87 -18.79 19.00
CA LYS A 99 -10.68 -18.62 20.22
C LYS A 99 -10.00 -17.70 21.25
N GLY A 100 -8.80 -17.17 20.92
CA GLY A 100 -8.00 -16.38 21.85
C GLY A 100 -7.28 -17.22 22.92
N GLU A 101 -7.17 -18.53 22.76
CA GLU A 101 -6.49 -19.43 23.70
C GLU A 101 -5.00 -19.53 23.34
N ALA A 102 -4.13 -19.43 24.34
CA ALA A 102 -2.68 -19.57 24.13
C ALA A 102 -2.32 -20.98 23.65
N VAL A 103 -1.50 -21.05 22.59
CA VAL A 103 -1.02 -22.30 21.98
C VAL A 103 0.47 -22.49 22.19
N ALA A 104 1.26 -21.43 21.96
CA ALA A 104 2.71 -21.45 22.05
C ALA A 104 3.23 -20.08 22.50
N GLU A 105 4.55 -19.95 22.61
CA GLU A 105 5.24 -18.68 22.83
C GLU A 105 5.98 -18.28 21.57
N VAL A 106 5.97 -16.97 21.24
CA VAL A 106 6.72 -16.42 20.11
C VAL A 106 8.22 -16.47 20.40
N LYS A 107 8.99 -17.00 19.45
CA LYS A 107 10.44 -17.17 19.55
C LYS A 107 11.17 -16.64 18.33
N ALA A 108 12.47 -16.44 18.44
CA ALA A 108 13.32 -16.04 17.34
C ALA A 108 13.27 -17.03 16.14
N GLN A 109 13.07 -18.33 16.42
CA GLN A 109 12.92 -19.34 15.38
C GLN A 109 11.69 -19.12 14.50
N ASP A 110 10.62 -18.52 15.02
CA ASP A 110 9.40 -18.24 14.24
C ASP A 110 9.65 -17.26 13.10
N PHE A 111 10.60 -16.32 13.26
CA PHE A 111 11.04 -15.43 12.19
C PHE A 111 11.91 -16.15 11.16
N VAL A 112 12.74 -17.06 11.59
CA VAL A 112 13.56 -17.91 10.71
C VAL A 112 12.66 -18.82 9.86
N ASP A 113 11.65 -19.44 10.48
CA ASP A 113 10.70 -20.33 9.81
C ASP A 113 9.87 -19.58 8.76
N ALA A 114 9.43 -18.34 9.09
CA ALA A 114 8.72 -17.46 8.15
C ALA A 114 9.60 -17.10 6.94
N ALA A 115 10.83 -16.67 7.20
CA ALA A 115 11.75 -16.28 6.14
C ALA A 115 12.14 -17.48 5.26
N GLN A 116 12.33 -18.67 5.85
CA GLN A 116 12.62 -19.90 5.10
C GLN A 116 11.46 -20.29 4.18
N TYR A 117 10.22 -20.15 4.65
CA TYR A 117 9.04 -20.40 3.83
C TYR A 117 8.93 -19.39 2.67
N ILE A 118 9.13 -18.09 2.93
CA ILE A 118 9.07 -17.03 1.93
C ILE A 118 10.17 -17.20 0.87
N LEU A 119 11.38 -17.56 1.29
CA LEU A 119 12.55 -17.71 0.41
C LEU A 119 12.61 -19.08 -0.29
N ASP A 120 11.71 -20.01 0.00
CA ASP A 120 11.53 -21.19 -0.85
C ASP A 120 10.70 -20.79 -2.09
N ALA A 121 11.35 -20.73 -3.24
CA ALA A 121 10.72 -20.32 -4.49
C ALA A 121 9.52 -21.20 -4.90
N GLN A 122 9.42 -22.45 -4.38
CA GLN A 122 8.26 -23.32 -4.63
C GLN A 122 6.98 -22.78 -3.98
N ASN A 123 7.08 -21.94 -2.94
CA ASN A 123 5.93 -21.31 -2.28
C ASN A 123 5.43 -20.07 -3.02
N ALA A 124 6.15 -19.62 -4.04
CA ALA A 124 5.78 -18.49 -4.91
C ALA A 124 5.39 -17.22 -4.12
N SER A 125 6.16 -16.89 -3.08
CA SER A 125 5.92 -15.67 -2.30
C SER A 125 6.12 -14.42 -3.15
N ALA A 126 5.12 -13.56 -3.20
CA ALA A 126 5.16 -12.33 -3.97
C ALA A 126 5.97 -11.21 -3.28
N THR A 127 6.48 -11.45 -2.05
CA THR A 127 7.32 -10.52 -1.28
C THR A 127 8.73 -11.07 -1.02
N ALA A 128 9.08 -12.23 -1.60
CA ALA A 128 10.42 -12.83 -1.43
C ALA A 128 11.55 -11.90 -1.88
N ASN A 129 11.32 -11.09 -2.93
CA ASN A 129 12.28 -10.12 -3.44
C ASN A 129 12.72 -9.09 -2.40
N ILE A 130 11.86 -8.71 -1.48
CA ILE A 130 12.17 -7.75 -0.40
C ILE A 130 13.21 -8.35 0.54
N LEU A 131 13.09 -9.64 0.88
CA LEU A 131 14.07 -10.34 1.72
C LEU A 131 15.37 -10.62 0.97
N TYR A 132 15.30 -11.23 -0.22
CA TYR A 132 16.52 -11.65 -0.91
C TYR A 132 17.33 -10.49 -1.47
N SER A 133 16.75 -9.31 -1.65
CA SER A 133 17.50 -8.12 -2.07
C SER A 133 18.45 -7.58 -1.00
N VAL A 134 18.16 -7.80 0.27
CA VAL A 134 18.92 -7.20 1.39
C VAL A 134 19.63 -8.22 2.28
N VAL A 135 19.13 -9.45 2.40
CA VAL A 135 19.69 -10.46 3.32
C VAL A 135 20.80 -11.25 2.65
N ALA A 136 21.94 -11.38 3.31
CA ALA A 136 23.08 -12.14 2.81
C ALA A 136 22.71 -13.60 2.52
N GLY A 137 23.09 -14.09 1.34
CA GLY A 137 22.85 -15.48 0.91
C GLY A 137 21.40 -15.81 0.53
N ALA A 138 20.43 -14.92 0.77
CA ALA A 138 19.01 -15.18 0.53
C ALA A 138 18.68 -15.35 -0.96
N GLN A 139 19.24 -14.53 -1.84
CA GLN A 139 19.06 -14.67 -3.30
C GLN A 139 19.54 -16.05 -3.79
N ALA A 140 20.73 -16.48 -3.39
CA ALA A 140 21.28 -17.76 -3.80
C ALA A 140 20.44 -18.95 -3.26
N TYR A 141 19.88 -18.81 -2.06
CA TYR A 141 18.95 -19.80 -1.52
C TYR A 141 17.66 -19.86 -2.32
N PHE A 142 17.04 -18.72 -2.62
CA PHE A 142 15.84 -18.62 -3.44
C PHE A 142 16.05 -19.26 -4.82
N ASP A 143 17.13 -18.89 -5.52
CA ASP A 143 17.46 -19.43 -6.84
C ASP A 143 17.70 -20.95 -6.79
N GLY A 144 18.33 -21.44 -5.71
CA GLY A 144 18.60 -22.86 -5.50
C GLY A 144 17.34 -23.70 -5.22
N THR A 145 16.24 -23.09 -4.76
CA THR A 145 14.94 -23.76 -4.54
C THR A 145 14.00 -23.62 -5.74
N ALA A 146 14.29 -22.73 -6.68
CA ALA A 146 13.47 -22.51 -7.87
C ALA A 146 13.45 -23.73 -8.81
N THR A 147 12.30 -23.98 -9.44
CA THR A 147 12.23 -24.97 -10.52
C THR A 147 12.97 -24.41 -11.74
N PRO A 148 14.02 -25.09 -12.25
CA PRO A 148 14.74 -24.61 -13.42
C PRO A 148 13.82 -24.48 -14.64
N ALA A 149 13.96 -23.40 -15.40
CA ALA A 149 13.30 -23.30 -16.69
C ALA A 149 13.81 -24.41 -17.64
N ALA A 150 12.97 -24.82 -18.60
CA ALA A 150 13.36 -25.78 -19.60
C ALA A 150 14.65 -25.30 -20.32
N ASP A 151 15.61 -26.18 -20.47
CA ASP A 151 16.92 -25.93 -21.09
C ASP A 151 17.89 -25.01 -20.32
N THR A 152 17.63 -24.72 -19.02
CA THR A 152 18.57 -24.00 -18.17
C THR A 152 19.32 -24.94 -17.22
N THR A 153 20.55 -24.55 -16.84
CA THR A 153 21.28 -25.25 -15.77
C THR A 153 20.70 -24.84 -14.43
N PRO A 154 20.31 -25.81 -13.55
CA PRO A 154 19.84 -25.47 -12.21
C PRO A 154 20.87 -24.66 -11.43
N ALA A 155 20.41 -23.67 -10.67
CA ALA A 155 21.27 -22.99 -9.70
C ALA A 155 21.76 -24.00 -8.65
N PRO A 156 22.98 -23.87 -8.11
CA PRO A 156 23.48 -24.75 -7.06
C PRO A 156 22.57 -24.69 -5.84
N ALA A 157 22.13 -25.84 -5.33
CA ALA A 157 21.36 -25.91 -4.10
C ALA A 157 22.17 -25.33 -2.94
N GLN A 158 21.56 -24.39 -2.22
CA GLN A 158 22.13 -23.76 -1.02
C GLN A 158 21.43 -24.31 0.22
N THR A 159 22.18 -24.41 1.32
CA THR A 159 21.60 -24.75 2.62
C THR A 159 21.18 -23.48 3.34
N TRP A 160 20.18 -23.57 4.23
CA TRP A 160 19.73 -22.44 5.04
C TRP A 160 20.85 -21.80 5.86
N ASP A 161 21.87 -22.58 6.26
CA ASP A 161 23.02 -22.08 7.02
C ASP A 161 23.77 -20.92 6.34
N SER A 162 23.65 -20.82 5.00
CA SER A 162 24.24 -19.72 4.22
C SER A 162 23.43 -18.43 4.24
N VAL A 163 22.17 -18.49 4.71
CA VAL A 163 21.27 -17.33 4.76
C VAL A 163 21.53 -16.54 6.05
N GLY A 164 21.58 -15.23 5.91
CA GLY A 164 21.88 -14.28 6.99
C GLY A 164 20.73 -14.04 7.97
N ILE A 165 19.86 -15.01 8.23
CA ILE A 165 18.78 -14.91 9.22
C ILE A 165 18.92 -16.07 10.20
N LYS A 166 19.13 -15.76 11.51
CA LYS A 166 19.46 -16.77 12.52
C LYS A 166 18.79 -16.46 13.85
N ALA A 167 18.21 -17.49 14.46
CA ALA A 167 17.90 -17.51 15.88
C ALA A 167 19.18 -17.92 16.63
N LEU A 168 19.78 -16.99 17.37
CA LEU A 168 20.97 -17.28 18.18
C LEU A 168 20.60 -18.03 19.47
N ASP A 169 19.42 -17.73 19.99
CA ASP A 169 18.72 -18.43 21.08
C ASP A 169 17.20 -18.18 20.92
N ASP A 170 16.40 -18.59 21.92
CA ASP A 170 14.93 -18.45 21.86
C ASP A 170 14.45 -17.01 21.68
N TYR A 171 15.24 -16.01 22.10
CA TYR A 171 14.84 -14.59 22.13
C TYR A 171 15.84 -13.63 21.48
N THR A 172 16.85 -14.17 20.78
CA THR A 172 17.82 -13.36 20.05
C THR A 172 17.80 -13.70 18.57
N LEU A 173 17.27 -12.77 17.76
CA LEU A 173 17.18 -12.87 16.31
C LEU A 173 18.27 -12.02 15.67
N GLN A 174 18.99 -12.55 14.70
CA GLN A 174 20.04 -11.82 13.99
C GLN A 174 19.82 -11.86 12.48
N TYR A 175 19.93 -10.66 11.87
CA TYR A 175 20.02 -10.50 10.42
C TYR A 175 21.44 -10.09 10.03
N THR A 176 21.97 -10.73 9.00
CA THR A 176 23.19 -10.29 8.31
C THR A 176 22.81 -9.83 6.91
N LEU A 177 23.11 -8.59 6.57
CA LEU A 177 22.78 -7.98 5.29
C LEU A 177 23.91 -8.16 4.28
N ASN A 178 23.59 -8.12 2.99
CA ASN A 178 24.57 -8.17 1.90
C ASN A 178 25.29 -6.82 1.68
N SER A 179 24.68 -5.72 2.10
CA SER A 179 25.24 -4.37 2.13
C SER A 179 24.57 -3.57 3.27
N PRO A 180 25.14 -2.45 3.73
CA PRO A 180 24.46 -1.59 4.70
C PRO A 180 23.17 -1.02 4.08
N VAL A 181 22.04 -1.19 4.78
CA VAL A 181 20.72 -0.71 4.39
C VAL A 181 20.24 0.30 5.43
N PRO A 182 20.30 1.62 5.15
CA PRO A 182 19.98 2.66 6.14
C PRO A 182 18.54 2.61 6.66
N TYR A 183 17.63 2.08 5.82
CA TYR A 183 16.19 1.95 6.11
C TYR A 183 15.78 0.55 6.57
N PHE A 184 16.72 -0.34 6.89
CA PHE A 184 16.42 -1.75 7.24
C PHE A 184 15.41 -1.87 8.39
N LEU A 185 15.52 -0.99 9.41
CA LEU A 185 14.60 -1.01 10.54
C LEU A 185 13.14 -0.77 10.08
N SER A 186 12.91 0.12 9.11
CA SER A 186 11.57 0.35 8.55
C SER A 186 11.05 -0.88 7.80
N MET A 187 11.93 -1.62 7.10
CA MET A 187 11.54 -2.86 6.42
C MET A 187 11.01 -3.91 7.39
N THR A 188 11.52 -3.94 8.64
CA THR A 188 11.09 -4.94 9.64
C THR A 188 9.66 -4.77 10.12
N THR A 189 8.96 -3.72 9.70
CA THR A 189 7.51 -3.53 9.92
C THR A 189 6.65 -4.11 8.81
N TYR A 190 7.28 -4.62 7.74
CA TYR A 190 6.56 -5.16 6.59
C TYR A 190 6.23 -6.65 6.74
N VAL A 191 5.25 -7.11 5.97
CA VAL A 191 4.65 -8.44 6.13
C VAL A 191 5.65 -9.60 6.03
N CYS A 192 6.66 -9.50 5.16
CA CYS A 192 7.66 -10.56 4.98
C CYS A 192 8.68 -10.66 6.13
N PHE A 193 8.64 -9.76 7.10
CA PHE A 193 9.41 -9.82 8.34
C PHE A 193 8.58 -10.25 9.56
N MET A 194 7.29 -10.58 9.38
CA MET A 194 6.44 -11.10 10.45
C MET A 194 6.79 -12.55 10.77
N PRO A 195 6.68 -12.98 12.04
CA PRO A 195 6.95 -14.36 12.43
C PRO A 195 5.82 -15.31 12.03
N VAL A 196 6.12 -16.62 11.96
CA VAL A 196 5.14 -17.71 11.86
C VAL A 196 5.48 -18.80 12.84
N ASN A 197 4.48 -19.40 13.50
CA ASN A 197 4.73 -20.60 14.29
C ASN A 197 5.02 -21.77 13.35
N GLY A 198 6.29 -22.21 13.30
CA GLY A 198 6.75 -23.20 12.34
C GLY A 198 6.14 -24.60 12.54
N ASP A 199 5.79 -24.99 13.76
CA ASP A 199 5.11 -26.25 14.03
C ASP A 199 3.69 -26.24 13.51
N PHE A 200 2.96 -25.13 13.71
CA PHE A 200 1.61 -24.94 13.17
C PHE A 200 1.63 -24.88 11.64
N LEU A 201 2.59 -24.17 11.04
CA LEU A 201 2.78 -24.13 9.60
C LEU A 201 2.94 -25.52 9.00
N LYS A 202 3.77 -26.38 9.62
CA LYS A 202 3.96 -27.77 9.21
C LYS A 202 2.72 -28.62 9.41
N GLU A 203 2.00 -28.43 10.55
CA GLU A 203 0.76 -29.15 10.84
C GLU A 203 -0.31 -28.85 9.80
N LYS A 204 -0.49 -27.57 9.44
CA LYS A 204 -1.51 -27.14 8.47
C LYS A 204 -1.11 -27.45 7.02
N GLY A 205 0.16 -27.40 6.69
CA GLY A 205 0.62 -27.66 5.33
C GLY A 205 -0.13 -26.81 4.30
N ALA A 206 -0.82 -27.46 3.35
CA ALA A 206 -1.59 -26.77 2.31
C ALA A 206 -2.82 -26.00 2.83
N ASP A 207 -3.27 -26.29 4.05
CA ASP A 207 -4.41 -25.59 4.67
C ASP A 207 -3.98 -24.31 5.40
N PHE A 208 -2.67 -24.04 5.52
CA PHE A 208 -2.17 -22.83 6.16
C PHE A 208 -2.65 -21.58 5.43
N GLY A 209 -3.31 -20.70 6.15
CA GLY A 209 -3.77 -19.43 5.63
C GLY A 209 -4.91 -19.52 4.60
N LEU A 210 -5.63 -20.64 4.49
CA LEU A 210 -6.86 -20.66 3.68
C LEU A 210 -7.90 -19.70 4.29
N ALA A 211 -8.51 -18.87 3.44
CA ALA A 211 -9.55 -17.92 3.85
C ALA A 211 -10.92 -18.58 4.02
N THR A 212 -10.98 -19.78 4.62
CA THR A 212 -12.20 -20.58 4.80
C THR A 212 -12.72 -20.61 6.23
N GLY A 213 -11.90 -20.16 7.18
CA GLY A 213 -12.22 -20.16 8.60
C GLY A 213 -11.13 -19.49 9.44
N ASN A 214 -11.32 -19.46 10.74
CA ASN A 214 -10.41 -18.80 11.68
C ASN A 214 -9.40 -19.74 12.37
N ASP A 215 -9.32 -20.98 11.92
CA ASP A 215 -8.43 -22.02 12.44
C ASP A 215 -7.24 -22.33 11.52
N THR A 216 -7.06 -21.56 10.45
CA THR A 216 -6.00 -21.73 9.46
C THR A 216 -4.74 -20.91 9.77
N LEU A 217 -4.80 -20.04 10.78
CA LEU A 217 -3.69 -19.24 11.32
C LEU A 217 -3.60 -19.33 12.83
N LEU A 218 -2.42 -19.00 13.37
CA LEU A 218 -2.24 -18.51 14.73
C LEU A 218 -1.97 -17.01 14.72
N TYR A 219 -2.25 -16.35 15.82
CA TYR A 219 -2.24 -14.90 15.96
C TYR A 219 -1.35 -14.50 17.15
N ASN A 220 -0.60 -13.41 17.03
CA ASN A 220 0.18 -12.83 18.12
C ASN A 220 -0.02 -11.32 18.28
N GLY A 221 -0.80 -10.72 17.38
CA GLY A 221 -1.07 -9.28 17.35
C GLY A 221 -2.16 -8.82 18.32
N ALA A 222 -2.54 -7.56 18.19
CA ALA A 222 -3.56 -6.90 19.02
C ALA A 222 -4.92 -7.60 18.96
N TYR A 223 -5.21 -8.26 17.85
CA TYR A 223 -6.46 -8.98 17.59
C TYR A 223 -6.20 -10.40 17.11
N TYR A 224 -7.24 -11.22 17.15
CA TYR A 224 -7.33 -12.50 16.45
C TYR A 224 -8.65 -12.57 15.68
N ILE A 225 -8.69 -13.35 14.60
CA ILE A 225 -9.93 -13.60 13.87
C ILE A 225 -10.77 -14.57 14.69
N SER A 226 -11.86 -14.08 15.27
CA SER A 226 -12.79 -14.90 16.06
C SER A 226 -13.90 -15.53 15.20
N GLU A 227 -14.24 -14.90 14.07
CA GLU A 227 -15.19 -15.41 13.10
C GLU A 227 -14.74 -15.03 11.68
N LEU A 228 -14.73 -15.99 10.76
CA LEU A 228 -14.54 -15.77 9.33
C LEU A 228 -15.53 -16.62 8.55
N LYS A 229 -16.42 -15.96 7.86
CA LYS A 229 -17.35 -16.55 6.90
C LYS A 229 -17.21 -15.83 5.57
N PRO A 230 -16.58 -16.43 4.57
CA PRO A 230 -16.35 -15.79 3.27
C PRO A 230 -17.63 -15.23 2.67
N GLN A 231 -17.56 -14.00 2.16
CA GLN A 231 -18.67 -13.24 1.58
C GLN A 231 -19.88 -13.05 2.54
N GLU A 232 -19.62 -13.08 3.85
CA GLU A 232 -20.66 -12.89 4.86
C GLU A 232 -20.13 -11.96 5.97
N LYS A 233 -19.11 -12.42 6.71
CA LYS A 233 -18.65 -11.72 7.90
C LYS A 233 -17.20 -12.06 8.26
N ARG A 234 -16.48 -11.04 8.78
CA ARG A 234 -15.18 -11.18 9.43
C ARG A 234 -15.21 -10.41 10.75
N VAL A 235 -14.77 -11.05 11.82
CA VAL A 235 -14.72 -10.44 13.15
C VAL A 235 -13.32 -10.58 13.73
N TYR A 236 -12.74 -9.44 14.10
CA TYR A 236 -11.55 -9.40 14.94
C TYR A 236 -11.99 -9.19 16.38
N SER A 237 -11.47 -10.00 17.29
CA SER A 237 -11.65 -9.83 18.74
C SER A 237 -10.33 -9.47 19.38
N LYS A 238 -10.38 -8.58 20.37
CA LYS A 238 -9.20 -8.17 21.14
C LYS A 238 -8.48 -9.37 21.72
N ASN A 239 -7.18 -9.43 21.50
CA ASN A 239 -6.30 -10.43 22.09
C ASN A 239 -5.89 -9.97 23.50
N SER A 240 -6.57 -10.44 24.52
CA SER A 240 -6.27 -10.11 25.91
C SER A 240 -4.92 -10.65 26.40
N LEU A 241 -4.28 -11.54 25.62
CA LEU A 241 -2.94 -12.09 25.87
C LEU A 241 -1.85 -11.37 25.07
N ASN A 242 -2.21 -10.36 24.26
CA ASN A 242 -1.22 -9.52 23.60
C ASN A 242 -0.38 -8.78 24.64
N TRP A 243 0.91 -8.65 24.39
CA TRP A 243 1.86 -8.01 25.30
C TRP A 243 1.52 -6.55 25.63
N ASP A 244 0.74 -5.89 24.76
CA ASP A 244 0.33 -4.48 24.86
C ASP A 244 -1.20 -4.32 24.86
N ALA A 245 -1.91 -5.30 25.43
CA ALA A 245 -3.37 -5.35 25.45
C ALA A 245 -4.02 -4.12 26.12
N GLU A 246 -3.29 -3.38 26.97
CA GLU A 246 -3.77 -2.16 27.61
C GLU A 246 -3.99 -1.00 26.63
N HIS A 247 -3.28 -0.99 25.48
CA HIS A 247 -3.43 -0.01 24.41
C HIS A 247 -4.35 -0.49 23.26
N VAL A 248 -5.12 -1.53 23.47
CA VAL A 248 -6.15 -2.00 22.54
C VAL A 248 -7.51 -1.59 23.11
N TYR A 249 -8.11 -0.52 22.57
CA TYR A 249 -9.32 0.12 23.14
C TYR A 249 -10.62 -0.34 22.50
N ILE A 250 -10.55 -0.96 21.31
CA ILE A 250 -11.71 -1.50 20.61
C ILE A 250 -11.75 -3.00 20.87
N ASP A 251 -12.82 -3.49 21.50
CA ASP A 251 -12.92 -4.91 21.88
C ASP A 251 -13.23 -5.82 20.69
N ARG A 252 -14.00 -5.31 19.73
CA ARG A 252 -14.39 -6.05 18.52
C ARG A 252 -14.46 -5.15 17.29
N ILE A 253 -13.99 -5.69 16.16
CA ILE A 253 -14.15 -5.08 14.85
C ILE A 253 -14.99 -6.05 14.00
N GLU A 254 -16.20 -5.61 13.66
CA GLU A 254 -17.17 -6.40 12.92
C GLU A 254 -17.28 -5.90 11.49
N MET A 255 -16.80 -6.69 10.55
CA MET A 255 -16.83 -6.40 9.13
C MET A 255 -17.89 -7.26 8.45
N THR A 256 -18.90 -6.64 7.84
CA THR A 256 -19.96 -7.32 7.11
C THR A 256 -19.74 -7.15 5.61
N TYR A 257 -19.76 -8.27 4.89
CA TYR A 257 -19.60 -8.24 3.43
C TYR A 257 -20.86 -7.71 2.76
N ASN A 258 -20.66 -6.77 1.83
CA ASN A 258 -21.73 -6.30 0.97
C ASN A 258 -21.13 -5.75 -0.34
N LYS A 259 -21.57 -6.26 -1.47
CA LYS A 259 -21.10 -5.80 -2.80
C LYS A 259 -21.39 -4.32 -3.05
N GLU A 260 -22.44 -3.79 -2.43
CA GLU A 260 -22.89 -2.41 -2.53
C GLU A 260 -22.32 -1.53 -1.38
N SER A 261 -21.23 -1.95 -0.71
CA SER A 261 -20.70 -1.25 0.47
C SER A 261 -20.43 0.23 0.19
N ALA A 262 -19.87 0.56 -0.97
CA ALA A 262 -19.56 1.94 -1.36
C ALA A 262 -20.77 2.89 -1.37
N THR A 263 -21.97 2.38 -1.68
CA THR A 263 -23.19 3.20 -1.75
C THR A 263 -24.10 3.01 -0.53
N LEU A 264 -24.07 1.83 0.08
CA LEU A 264 -24.95 1.47 1.19
C LEU A 264 -24.43 1.98 2.54
N SER A 265 -23.11 2.05 2.72
CA SER A 265 -22.49 2.38 4.00
C SER A 265 -22.90 3.77 4.53
N ALA A 266 -23.07 4.77 3.66
CA ALA A 266 -23.52 6.12 4.03
C ALA A 266 -24.91 6.11 4.68
N GLU A 267 -25.86 5.35 4.12
CA GLU A 267 -27.22 5.23 4.66
C GLU A 267 -27.25 4.43 5.97
N LEU A 268 -26.43 3.38 6.08
CA LEU A 268 -26.32 2.60 7.31
C LEU A 268 -25.66 3.42 8.43
N TYR A 269 -24.67 4.27 8.08
CA TYR A 269 -24.03 5.17 9.02
C TYR A 269 -25.03 6.17 9.61
N LYS A 270 -25.85 6.82 8.79
CA LYS A 270 -26.91 7.73 9.28
C LYS A 270 -27.89 7.04 10.25
N ARG A 271 -28.12 5.74 10.06
CA ARG A 271 -28.99 4.95 10.95
C ARG A 271 -28.29 4.38 12.17
N GLY A 272 -26.95 4.60 12.28
CA GLY A 272 -26.14 4.05 13.37
C GLY A 272 -25.93 2.54 13.31
N GLU A 273 -26.10 1.93 12.13
CA GLU A 273 -25.90 0.49 11.92
C GLU A 273 -24.44 0.13 11.66
N VAL A 274 -23.66 1.10 11.12
CA VAL A 274 -22.20 1.02 10.98
C VAL A 274 -21.54 2.25 11.63
N ASP A 275 -20.25 2.14 11.94
CA ASP A 275 -19.47 3.17 12.64
C ASP A 275 -18.48 3.88 11.70
N SER A 276 -18.42 3.46 10.43
CA SER A 276 -17.66 4.15 9.37
C SER A 276 -18.27 3.90 8.00
N ALA A 277 -18.11 4.89 7.12
CA ALA A 277 -18.50 4.82 5.72
C ALA A 277 -17.57 5.72 4.90
N ASP A 278 -17.04 5.20 3.80
CA ASP A 278 -16.48 6.05 2.76
C ASP A 278 -17.63 6.74 2.04
N ILE A 279 -17.52 8.05 1.86
CA ILE A 279 -18.62 8.86 1.34
C ILE A 279 -18.31 9.23 -0.11
N ASP A 280 -19.11 8.69 -1.02
CA ASP A 280 -19.06 9.08 -2.43
C ASP A 280 -19.15 10.61 -2.60
N ASN A 281 -18.43 11.18 -3.55
CA ASN A 281 -18.35 12.62 -3.74
C ASN A 281 -19.70 13.30 -4.01
N ALA A 282 -20.65 12.62 -4.66
CA ALA A 282 -21.99 13.14 -4.87
C ALA A 282 -22.79 13.20 -3.57
N ILE A 283 -22.64 12.18 -2.72
CA ILE A 283 -23.21 12.14 -1.37
C ILE A 283 -22.56 13.19 -0.50
N ALA A 284 -21.23 13.33 -0.53
CA ALA A 284 -20.49 14.32 0.24
C ALA A 284 -20.97 15.74 -0.02
N ARG A 285 -21.12 16.13 -1.30
CA ARG A 285 -21.66 17.44 -1.66
C ARG A 285 -23.07 17.67 -1.13
N GLN A 286 -23.92 16.65 -1.16
CA GLN A 286 -25.26 16.73 -0.60
C GLN A 286 -25.21 16.89 0.92
N TRP A 287 -24.37 16.11 1.62
CA TRP A 287 -24.27 16.16 3.07
C TRP A 287 -23.66 17.48 3.56
N LEU A 288 -22.65 18.02 2.89
CA LEU A 288 -22.05 19.33 3.22
C LEU A 288 -23.03 20.50 3.10
N GLN A 289 -24.08 20.38 2.28
CA GLN A 289 -25.13 21.38 2.15
C GLN A 289 -26.26 21.23 3.19
N ASP A 290 -26.34 20.09 3.89
CA ASP A 290 -27.33 19.83 4.92
C ASP A 290 -26.70 20.02 6.31
N PRO A 291 -27.09 21.07 7.08
CA PRO A 291 -26.51 21.30 8.40
C PRO A 291 -26.66 20.13 9.39
N ALA A 292 -27.61 19.23 9.17
CA ALA A 292 -27.80 18.04 10.03
C ALA A 292 -26.82 16.90 9.68
N LEU A 293 -26.22 16.93 8.48
CA LEU A 293 -25.33 15.89 7.99
C LEU A 293 -23.87 16.35 7.83
N ALA A 294 -23.65 17.65 7.68
CA ALA A 294 -22.32 18.22 7.46
C ALA A 294 -21.33 17.89 8.59
N ASP A 295 -21.85 17.82 9.83
CA ASP A 295 -21.05 17.47 11.01
C ASP A 295 -20.70 15.98 11.11
N LEU A 296 -21.26 15.13 10.23
CA LEU A 296 -21.01 13.70 10.23
C LEU A 296 -19.79 13.30 9.39
N ILE A 297 -19.29 14.18 8.52
CA ILE A 297 -18.23 13.87 7.57
C ILE A 297 -17.02 14.79 7.72
N ARG A 298 -15.90 14.25 7.34
CA ARG A 298 -14.61 14.94 7.28
C ARG A 298 -13.79 14.47 6.07
N PRO A 299 -12.75 15.22 5.66
CA PRO A 299 -11.81 14.73 4.67
C PRO A 299 -11.14 13.43 5.12
N ILE A 300 -10.81 12.56 4.16
CA ILE A 300 -9.98 11.38 4.40
C ILE A 300 -8.56 11.87 4.72
N ARG A 301 -7.97 11.34 5.79
CA ARG A 301 -6.58 11.65 6.14
C ARG A 301 -5.64 11.06 5.09
N GLN A 302 -4.74 11.89 4.59
CA GLN A 302 -3.63 11.46 3.75
C GLN A 302 -2.58 10.77 4.63
N SER A 303 -2.67 9.47 4.79
CA SER A 303 -1.77 8.68 5.64
C SER A 303 -0.93 7.68 4.86
N GLY A 304 -1.38 7.28 3.68
CA GLY A 304 -0.63 6.43 2.77
C GLY A 304 -0.07 7.23 1.60
N PHE A 305 1.22 7.06 1.33
CA PHE A 305 1.88 7.72 0.20
C PHE A 305 1.70 6.90 -1.08
N TYR A 306 0.44 6.52 -1.37
CA TYR A 306 0.11 5.87 -2.64
C TYR A 306 0.35 6.84 -3.79
N SER A 307 1.12 6.37 -4.76
CA SER A 307 1.34 7.04 -6.04
C SER A 307 0.39 6.47 -7.07
N TYR A 308 -0.16 7.32 -7.92
CA TYR A 308 -1.02 6.93 -9.03
C TYR A 308 -0.40 7.36 -10.36
N PHE A 309 -0.34 6.41 -11.29
CA PHE A 309 0.23 6.63 -12.60
C PHE A 309 -0.47 5.75 -13.65
N TYR A 310 -0.58 6.24 -14.88
CA TYR A 310 -0.92 5.39 -16.01
C TYR A 310 0.33 4.67 -16.49
N ALA A 311 0.21 3.37 -16.66
CA ALA A 311 1.28 2.52 -17.15
C ALA A 311 0.93 1.96 -18.51
N PHE A 312 1.91 2.01 -19.42
CA PHE A 312 1.86 1.36 -20.72
C PHE A 312 2.30 -0.10 -20.57
N ASN A 313 1.54 -1.02 -21.14
CA ASN A 313 1.87 -2.44 -21.14
C ASN A 313 2.66 -2.83 -22.39
N PHE A 314 3.93 -3.18 -22.22
CA PHE A 314 4.82 -3.62 -23.30
C PHE A 314 4.76 -5.14 -23.57
N LYS A 315 4.00 -5.88 -22.74
CA LYS A 315 3.73 -7.31 -22.89
C LYS A 315 2.23 -7.58 -22.83
N PRO A 316 1.47 -7.17 -23.86
CA PRO A 316 0.02 -7.35 -23.88
C PRO A 316 -0.36 -8.84 -23.96
N GLU A 317 -1.25 -9.28 -23.09
CA GLU A 317 -1.79 -10.65 -23.04
C GLU A 317 -3.33 -10.66 -23.17
N PHE A 318 -3.90 -9.63 -23.81
CA PHE A 318 -5.34 -9.49 -24.02
C PHE A 318 -5.81 -10.09 -25.35
N ASP A 319 -7.15 -10.27 -25.46
CA ASP A 319 -7.79 -10.93 -26.60
C ASP A 319 -7.46 -10.26 -27.95
N ALA A 320 -7.37 -11.08 -29.00
CA ALA A 320 -7.04 -10.65 -30.36
C ALA A 320 -8.02 -9.60 -30.93
N VAL A 321 -9.27 -9.49 -30.42
CA VAL A 321 -10.23 -8.46 -30.82
C VAL A 321 -9.73 -7.04 -30.51
N TYR A 322 -8.87 -6.90 -29.51
CA TYR A 322 -8.23 -5.65 -29.10
C TYR A 322 -6.87 -5.42 -29.77
N GLU A 323 -6.45 -6.26 -30.72
CA GLU A 323 -5.27 -6.11 -31.57
C GLU A 323 -3.94 -5.98 -30.80
N PRO A 324 -3.57 -6.94 -29.92
CA PRO A 324 -2.36 -6.86 -29.09
C PRO A 324 -1.06 -6.68 -29.90
N GLU A 325 -0.96 -7.25 -31.10
CA GLU A 325 0.23 -7.11 -31.94
C GLU A 325 0.35 -5.70 -32.54
N ASN A 326 -0.78 -5.06 -32.88
CA ASN A 326 -0.79 -3.66 -33.33
C ASN A 326 -0.43 -2.71 -32.17
N TRP A 327 -0.95 -3.00 -30.97
CA TRP A 327 -0.56 -2.30 -29.75
C TRP A 327 0.95 -2.42 -29.48
N LYS A 328 1.53 -3.61 -29.63
CA LYS A 328 2.97 -3.83 -29.45
C LYS A 328 3.83 -2.92 -30.34
N ILE A 329 3.41 -2.70 -31.59
CA ILE A 329 4.09 -1.77 -32.50
C ILE A 329 3.98 -0.35 -31.94
N ALA A 330 2.77 0.06 -31.56
CA ALA A 330 2.49 1.41 -31.10
C ALA A 330 3.20 1.75 -29.78
N VAL A 331 3.12 0.87 -28.78
CA VAL A 331 3.69 1.12 -27.45
C VAL A 331 5.21 1.24 -27.45
N ASN A 332 5.91 0.61 -28.39
CA ASN A 332 7.35 0.73 -28.54
C ASN A 332 7.79 2.01 -29.30
N ASN A 333 6.85 2.83 -29.76
CA ASN A 333 7.14 4.12 -30.36
C ASN A 333 7.07 5.23 -29.31
N GLU A 334 8.17 5.89 -29.01
CA GLU A 334 8.23 6.96 -28.02
C GLU A 334 7.35 8.16 -28.38
N SER A 335 7.28 8.53 -29.67
CA SER A 335 6.42 9.63 -30.12
C SER A 335 4.94 9.33 -29.84
N PHE A 336 4.52 8.05 -29.98
CA PHE A 336 3.19 7.61 -29.62
C PHE A 336 2.93 7.78 -28.11
N ARG A 337 3.81 7.29 -27.25
CA ARG A 337 3.65 7.43 -25.80
C ARG A 337 3.65 8.90 -25.38
N LYS A 338 4.54 9.73 -25.95
CA LYS A 338 4.60 11.17 -25.68
C LYS A 338 3.35 11.92 -26.15
N SER A 339 2.70 11.48 -27.23
CA SER A 339 1.44 12.10 -27.66
C SER A 339 0.34 11.93 -26.61
N ILE A 340 0.26 10.74 -25.99
CA ILE A 340 -0.69 10.45 -24.89
C ILE A 340 -0.26 11.19 -23.62
N PHE A 341 1.03 11.18 -23.27
CA PHE A 341 1.56 11.84 -22.06
C PHE A 341 1.24 13.34 -22.02
N HIS A 342 1.49 14.06 -23.11
CA HIS A 342 1.20 15.48 -23.22
C HIS A 342 -0.27 15.78 -23.48
N GLY A 343 -1.01 14.82 -24.05
CA GLY A 343 -2.47 14.95 -24.27
C GLY A 343 -3.31 14.66 -23.05
N PHE A 344 -2.73 14.09 -22.00
CA PHE A 344 -3.43 13.72 -20.78
C PHE A 344 -3.65 14.94 -19.87
N ASP A 345 -4.87 15.49 -19.84
CA ASP A 345 -5.30 16.53 -18.92
C ASP A 345 -5.61 15.93 -17.55
N ARG A 346 -4.63 16.02 -16.67
CA ARG A 346 -4.69 15.45 -15.32
C ARG A 346 -5.76 16.11 -14.47
N VAL A 347 -6.00 17.42 -14.65
CA VAL A 347 -7.04 18.15 -13.90
C VAL A 347 -8.41 17.52 -14.18
N LYS A 348 -8.74 17.28 -15.45
CA LYS A 348 -10.01 16.65 -15.82
C LYS A 348 -10.12 15.23 -15.27
N ALA A 349 -9.04 14.43 -15.37
CA ALA A 349 -9.04 13.06 -14.88
C ALA A 349 -9.25 12.98 -13.36
N MET A 350 -8.67 13.94 -12.62
CA MET A 350 -8.79 13.96 -11.15
C MET A 350 -10.14 14.48 -10.65
N LEU A 351 -10.96 15.11 -11.50
CA LEU A 351 -12.33 15.50 -11.13
C LEU A 351 -13.21 14.31 -10.71
N ALA A 352 -12.90 13.10 -11.18
CA ALA A 352 -13.59 11.89 -10.73
C ALA A 352 -13.26 11.52 -9.29
N MET A 353 -12.03 11.85 -8.82
CA MET A 353 -11.54 11.48 -7.49
C MET A 353 -11.70 12.64 -6.49
N GLU A 354 -11.40 13.86 -6.91
CA GLU A 354 -11.49 15.08 -6.09
C GLU A 354 -12.14 16.21 -6.90
N PRO A 355 -13.48 16.26 -6.96
CA PRO A 355 -14.19 17.17 -7.84
C PRO A 355 -14.12 18.64 -7.42
N ASP A 356 -13.91 18.93 -6.12
CA ASP A 356 -13.91 20.29 -5.62
C ASP A 356 -12.52 20.94 -5.69
N ASN A 357 -11.44 20.15 -5.57
CA ASN A 357 -10.06 20.62 -5.67
C ASN A 357 -9.12 19.54 -6.26
N PRO A 358 -9.29 19.18 -7.55
CA PRO A 358 -8.53 18.09 -8.17
C PRO A 358 -7.01 18.32 -8.12
N GLU A 359 -6.57 19.57 -8.01
CA GLU A 359 -5.15 19.90 -7.94
C GLU A 359 -4.50 19.53 -6.62
N SER A 360 -5.27 19.35 -5.54
CA SER A 360 -4.75 19.00 -4.20
C SER A 360 -4.10 17.63 -4.13
N ILE A 361 -4.48 16.71 -5.02
CA ILE A 361 -3.97 15.34 -5.11
C ILE A 361 -3.24 15.05 -6.42
N MET A 362 -3.02 16.09 -7.25
CA MET A 362 -2.26 15.95 -8.50
C MET A 362 -0.76 15.99 -8.22
N PHE A 363 -0.03 15.08 -8.88
CA PHE A 363 1.41 15.07 -8.83
C PHE A 363 2.03 14.51 -10.13
N TYR A 364 3.31 14.83 -10.36
CA TYR A 364 3.95 14.63 -11.66
C TYR A 364 5.21 13.76 -11.58
N ALA A 365 5.42 13.10 -10.45
CA ALA A 365 6.44 12.08 -10.24
C ALA A 365 5.80 10.80 -9.70
N VAL A 366 6.52 9.69 -9.76
CA VAL A 366 6.07 8.40 -9.21
C VAL A 366 6.20 8.42 -7.69
N THR A 367 7.31 8.93 -7.17
CA THR A 367 7.47 9.13 -5.72
C THR A 367 6.67 10.36 -5.27
N PRO A 368 5.75 10.23 -4.29
CA PRO A 368 4.97 11.36 -3.77
C PRO A 368 5.83 12.41 -3.06
N PRO A 369 5.35 13.68 -2.99
CA PRO A 369 6.03 14.72 -2.25
C PRO A 369 6.02 14.41 -0.75
N GLN A 370 7.05 14.86 -0.01
CA GLN A 370 7.19 14.68 1.44
C GLN A 370 7.30 13.20 1.90
N PHE A 371 7.59 12.29 0.99
CA PHE A 371 7.80 10.89 1.34
C PHE A 371 9.12 10.67 2.09
N VAL A 372 10.21 11.19 1.55
CA VAL A 372 11.54 11.21 2.17
C VAL A 372 12.25 12.52 1.87
N ASP A 373 13.09 12.97 2.79
CA ASP A 373 13.88 14.19 2.65
C ASP A 373 15.31 14.01 3.15
N ILE A 374 16.18 14.93 2.77
CA ILE A 374 17.52 15.07 3.33
C ILE A 374 17.66 16.50 3.84
N GLU A 375 17.87 16.65 5.15
CA GLU A 375 18.04 17.97 5.78
C GLU A 375 16.89 18.95 5.45
N GLY A 376 15.66 18.42 5.31
CA GLY A 376 14.47 19.19 4.95
C GLY A 376 14.33 19.49 3.46
N VAL A 377 15.20 18.95 2.60
CA VAL A 377 15.05 19.02 1.13
C VAL A 377 14.31 17.78 0.66
N ASP A 378 13.08 17.98 0.16
CA ASP A 378 12.24 16.91 -0.35
C ASP A 378 12.89 16.24 -1.58
N TYR A 379 12.90 14.90 -1.59
CA TYR A 379 13.44 14.08 -2.67
C TYR A 379 12.95 14.52 -4.05
N VAL A 380 11.67 14.81 -4.18
CA VAL A 380 11.06 15.15 -5.48
C VAL A 380 11.52 16.50 -6.04
N THR A 381 12.27 17.28 -5.24
CA THR A 381 12.88 18.55 -5.65
C THR A 381 14.36 18.41 -5.99
N MET A 382 14.89 17.16 -6.01
CA MET A 382 16.31 16.92 -6.26
C MET A 382 16.62 16.64 -7.74
N GLY A 383 17.82 16.99 -8.15
CA GLY A 383 18.46 16.61 -9.41
C GLY A 383 17.58 16.74 -10.64
N ASP A 384 17.61 15.71 -11.49
CA ASP A 384 16.91 15.68 -12.78
C ASP A 384 15.37 15.52 -12.62
N LEU A 385 14.88 15.17 -11.43
CA LEU A 385 13.45 15.03 -11.14
C LEU A 385 12.76 16.38 -10.91
N ALA A 386 13.46 17.34 -10.30
CA ALA A 386 12.90 18.66 -9.97
C ALA A 386 12.21 19.40 -11.15
N PRO A 387 12.75 19.40 -12.39
CA PRO A 387 12.06 20.01 -13.53
C PRO A 387 10.71 19.36 -13.85
N TRP A 388 10.57 18.03 -13.66
CA TRP A 388 9.32 17.31 -13.94
C TRP A 388 8.24 17.64 -12.90
N THR A 389 8.60 17.68 -11.63
CA THR A 389 7.68 18.03 -10.56
C THR A 389 7.25 19.50 -10.62
N ALA A 390 8.15 20.38 -11.08
CA ALA A 390 7.85 21.80 -11.26
C ALA A 390 6.95 22.13 -12.47
N LEU A 391 6.79 21.19 -13.43
CA LEU A 391 5.92 21.41 -14.60
C LEU A 391 4.48 21.70 -14.19
N GLY A 392 3.99 21.03 -13.15
CA GLY A 392 2.62 21.18 -12.73
C GLY A 392 1.64 20.98 -13.91
N LYS A 393 0.65 21.85 -14.05
CA LYS A 393 -0.33 21.81 -15.15
C LYS A 393 0.28 21.89 -16.55
N ALA A 394 1.49 22.43 -16.70
CA ALA A 394 2.17 22.53 -17.99
C ALA A 394 2.63 21.18 -18.57
N ALA A 395 2.49 20.09 -17.82
CA ALA A 395 2.67 18.73 -18.36
C ALA A 395 1.60 18.38 -19.41
N PHE A 396 0.39 18.95 -19.30
CA PHE A 396 -0.63 18.95 -20.35
C PHE A 396 -0.31 20.02 -21.37
N ASP A 397 -0.02 19.62 -22.60
CA ASP A 397 0.35 20.51 -23.70
C ASP A 397 -0.24 19.98 -25.02
N GLU A 398 -1.39 20.55 -25.40
CA GLU A 398 -2.11 20.13 -26.61
C GLU A 398 -1.28 20.28 -27.89
N ALA A 399 -0.41 21.28 -27.96
CA ALA A 399 0.40 21.52 -29.18
C ALA A 399 1.46 20.42 -29.30
N LYS A 400 2.17 20.09 -28.21
CA LYS A 400 3.13 18.97 -28.19
C LYS A 400 2.44 17.63 -28.40
N ALA A 401 1.27 17.41 -27.82
CA ALA A 401 0.52 16.18 -28.01
C ALA A 401 0.22 15.92 -29.50
N LYS A 402 -0.28 16.96 -30.20
CA LYS A 402 -0.58 16.90 -31.64
C LYS A 402 0.69 16.76 -32.51
N GLU A 403 1.78 17.44 -32.14
CA GLU A 403 3.07 17.30 -32.82
C GLU A 403 3.59 15.85 -32.73
N TYR A 404 3.61 15.29 -31.51
CA TYR A 404 4.02 13.91 -31.30
C TYR A 404 3.07 12.91 -31.96
N ALA A 405 1.77 13.15 -31.99
CA ALA A 405 0.80 12.29 -32.66
C ALA A 405 1.04 12.26 -34.19
N ALA A 406 1.30 13.43 -34.80
CA ALA A 406 1.61 13.50 -36.23
C ALA A 406 2.89 12.72 -36.57
N LYS A 407 3.94 12.90 -35.77
CA LYS A 407 5.21 12.19 -35.91
C LYS A 407 5.02 10.68 -35.70
N ALA A 408 4.30 10.28 -34.65
CA ALA A 408 4.01 8.88 -34.37
C ALA A 408 3.21 8.21 -35.51
N LYS A 409 2.23 8.91 -36.09
CA LYS A 409 1.42 8.39 -37.21
C LYS A 409 2.29 8.06 -38.42
N GLU A 410 3.30 8.87 -38.71
CA GLU A 410 4.28 8.65 -39.78
C GLU A 410 5.18 7.45 -39.46
N GLU A 411 5.78 7.43 -38.29
CA GLU A 411 6.67 6.37 -37.81
C GLU A 411 5.96 5.01 -37.72
N LEU A 412 4.75 4.98 -37.14
CA LEU A 412 3.97 3.76 -36.99
C LEU A 412 3.43 3.21 -38.30
N THR A 413 3.04 4.10 -39.26
CA THR A 413 2.66 3.67 -40.62
C THR A 413 3.83 2.98 -41.30
N ALA A 414 5.04 3.54 -41.16
CA ALA A 414 6.26 2.92 -41.71
C ALA A 414 6.59 1.59 -41.00
N ALA A 415 6.24 1.42 -39.74
CA ALA A 415 6.40 0.18 -38.99
C ALA A 415 5.29 -0.85 -39.25
N GLY A 416 4.26 -0.51 -40.04
CA GLY A 416 3.18 -1.43 -40.42
C GLY A 416 2.00 -1.46 -39.45
N ALA A 417 1.88 -0.47 -38.54
CA ALA A 417 0.71 -0.34 -37.67
C ALA A 417 -0.53 0.08 -38.47
N THR A 418 -1.69 -0.31 -37.97
CA THR A 418 -3.02 0.07 -38.49
C THR A 418 -3.71 1.03 -37.52
N PHE A 419 -4.50 1.95 -38.06
CA PHE A 419 -5.20 2.97 -37.30
C PHE A 419 -6.73 2.79 -37.39
N PRO A 420 -7.47 3.17 -36.32
CA PRO A 420 -6.97 3.69 -35.03
C PRO A 420 -6.23 2.62 -34.24
N ILE A 421 -5.26 3.04 -33.39
CA ILE A 421 -4.63 2.15 -32.42
C ILE A 421 -5.63 1.89 -31.28
N LYS A 422 -6.01 0.63 -31.07
CA LYS A 422 -6.89 0.23 -29.96
C LYS A 422 -6.13 0.23 -28.64
N ILE A 423 -6.68 0.90 -27.64
CA ILE A 423 -6.09 1.04 -26.30
C ILE A 423 -7.06 0.47 -25.28
N LEU A 424 -6.88 -0.81 -24.93
CA LEU A 424 -7.68 -1.44 -23.88
C LEU A 424 -7.30 -0.85 -22.51
N THR A 425 -8.26 -0.25 -21.81
CA THR A 425 -8.11 0.20 -20.44
C THR A 425 -9.14 -0.50 -19.55
N SER A 426 -8.67 -1.05 -18.43
CA SER A 426 -9.50 -1.82 -17.52
C SER A 426 -9.59 -1.15 -16.16
N TYR A 427 -10.75 -1.26 -15.51
CA TYR A 427 -10.98 -0.73 -14.17
C TYR A 427 -11.64 -1.77 -13.25
N ASN A 428 -11.44 -1.60 -11.92
CA ASN A 428 -12.16 -2.39 -10.93
C ASN A 428 -13.55 -1.77 -10.69
N PRO A 429 -14.64 -2.49 -10.97
CA PRO A 429 -16.01 -1.97 -10.80
C PRO A 429 -16.41 -1.71 -9.34
N SER A 430 -15.60 -2.10 -8.36
CA SER A 430 -15.80 -1.70 -6.95
C SER A 430 -15.51 -0.21 -6.70
N SER A 431 -14.88 0.50 -7.67
CA SER A 431 -14.60 1.93 -7.60
C SER A 431 -15.34 2.68 -8.70
N THR A 432 -16.37 3.44 -8.34
CA THR A 432 -17.11 4.30 -9.26
C THR A 432 -16.24 5.42 -9.80
N ALA A 433 -15.42 6.02 -8.94
CA ALA A 433 -14.49 7.08 -9.35
C ALA A 433 -13.47 6.61 -10.39
N TRP A 434 -13.00 5.35 -10.29
CA TRP A 434 -12.09 4.80 -11.31
C TRP A 434 -12.81 4.58 -12.65
N ALA A 435 -14.04 4.09 -12.63
CA ALA A 435 -14.85 3.96 -13.84
C ALA A 435 -15.07 5.30 -14.54
N GLU A 436 -15.44 6.34 -13.77
CA GLU A 436 -15.60 7.72 -14.27
C GLU A 436 -14.28 8.28 -14.82
N GLN A 437 -13.17 8.09 -14.12
CA GLN A 437 -11.86 8.52 -14.59
C GLN A 437 -11.50 7.89 -15.94
N CYS A 438 -11.72 6.58 -16.14
CA CYS A 438 -11.45 5.93 -17.41
C CYS A 438 -12.27 6.55 -18.56
N GLN A 439 -13.56 6.87 -18.33
CA GLN A 439 -14.41 7.53 -19.33
C GLN A 439 -13.95 8.95 -19.63
N ILE A 440 -13.53 9.72 -18.62
CA ILE A 440 -12.98 11.08 -18.81
C ILE A 440 -11.69 11.00 -19.64
N VAL A 441 -10.82 10.03 -19.36
CA VAL A 441 -9.54 9.85 -20.08
C VAL A 441 -9.78 9.45 -21.53
N GLU A 442 -10.70 8.52 -21.80
CA GLU A 442 -11.16 8.16 -23.15
C GLU A 442 -11.60 9.42 -23.92
N GLN A 443 -12.60 10.12 -23.40
CA GLN A 443 -13.21 11.27 -24.07
C GLN A 443 -12.20 12.40 -24.36
N GLN A 444 -11.35 12.74 -23.39
CA GLN A 444 -10.39 13.84 -23.57
C GLN A 444 -9.29 13.50 -24.59
N LEU A 445 -8.74 12.28 -24.56
CA LEU A 445 -7.65 11.89 -25.47
C LEU A 445 -8.15 11.70 -26.90
N GLU A 446 -9.30 11.07 -27.10
CA GLU A 446 -9.91 10.90 -28.42
C GLU A 446 -10.35 12.25 -29.04
N ALA A 447 -10.92 13.14 -28.22
CA ALA A 447 -11.29 14.48 -28.69
C ALA A 447 -10.07 15.31 -29.11
N LEU A 448 -8.91 15.15 -28.42
CA LEU A 448 -7.70 15.91 -28.68
C LEU A 448 -6.89 15.36 -29.85
N LEU A 449 -6.68 14.02 -29.86
CA LEU A 449 -5.77 13.35 -30.78
C LEU A 449 -6.47 12.79 -32.03
N GLY A 450 -7.79 12.60 -31.97
CA GLY A 450 -8.64 12.12 -33.04
C GLY A 450 -8.94 10.61 -32.93
N SER A 451 -10.22 10.24 -33.11
CA SER A 451 -10.68 8.86 -33.15
C SER A 451 -10.21 8.06 -34.37
N ASP A 452 -9.61 8.74 -35.35
CA ASP A 452 -8.87 8.10 -36.46
C ASP A 452 -7.42 7.76 -36.12
N TYR A 453 -6.92 8.22 -34.96
CA TYR A 453 -5.58 7.93 -34.45
C TYR A 453 -5.59 6.90 -33.33
N ILE A 454 -6.45 7.06 -32.33
CA ILE A 454 -6.60 6.16 -31.20
C ILE A 454 -8.07 5.82 -30.96
N ASP A 455 -8.33 4.62 -30.41
CA ASP A 455 -9.64 4.10 -30.00
C ASP A 455 -9.47 3.50 -28.59
N ILE A 456 -9.93 4.21 -27.56
CA ILE A 456 -9.78 3.79 -26.16
C ILE A 456 -11.01 2.98 -25.76
N ILE A 457 -10.79 1.71 -25.40
CA ILE A 457 -11.84 0.76 -25.03
C ILE A 457 -11.82 0.57 -23.53
N VAL A 458 -12.90 1.00 -22.86
CA VAL A 458 -13.05 0.94 -21.39
C VAL A 458 -13.79 -0.34 -21.01
N GLU A 459 -13.14 -1.24 -20.26
CA GLU A 459 -13.67 -2.54 -19.86
C GLU A 459 -13.64 -2.72 -18.32
N ALA A 460 -14.73 -3.26 -17.77
CA ALA A 460 -14.77 -3.64 -16.36
C ALA A 460 -14.09 -5.00 -16.14
N GLY A 461 -13.11 -5.02 -15.24
CA GLY A 461 -12.52 -6.28 -14.76
C GLY A 461 -13.34 -6.91 -13.61
N PRO A 462 -12.87 -8.02 -13.02
CA PRO A 462 -13.52 -8.63 -11.86
C PRO A 462 -13.36 -7.73 -10.62
N SER A 463 -14.40 -7.63 -9.79
CA SER A 463 -14.34 -6.84 -8.54
C SER A 463 -13.42 -7.44 -7.48
N THR A 464 -13.23 -8.76 -7.49
CA THR A 464 -12.32 -9.50 -6.59
C THR A 464 -11.19 -10.11 -7.40
N GLY A 465 -9.96 -10.03 -6.86
CA GLY A 465 -8.76 -10.56 -7.54
C GLY A 465 -8.32 -9.75 -8.77
N PHE A 466 -8.75 -8.50 -8.89
CA PHE A 466 -8.45 -7.63 -10.03
C PHE A 466 -6.95 -7.52 -10.32
N LEU A 467 -6.13 -7.39 -9.28
CA LEU A 467 -4.67 -7.28 -9.41
C LEU A 467 -4.08 -8.48 -10.18
N SER A 468 -4.46 -9.69 -9.82
CA SER A 468 -3.97 -10.91 -10.48
C SER A 468 -4.60 -11.12 -11.85
N ALA A 469 -5.92 -10.89 -11.98
CA ALA A 469 -6.67 -11.18 -13.19
C ALA A 469 -6.42 -10.16 -14.32
N VAL A 470 -6.08 -8.93 -14.01
CA VAL A 470 -5.93 -7.84 -14.98
C VAL A 470 -4.50 -7.29 -15.00
N ARG A 471 -4.03 -6.73 -13.86
CA ARG A 471 -2.73 -6.05 -13.84
C ARG A 471 -1.57 -6.99 -14.10
N ARG A 472 -1.40 -8.02 -13.25
CA ARG A 472 -0.27 -8.96 -13.33
C ARG A 472 -0.34 -9.87 -14.53
N SER A 473 -1.54 -10.14 -15.03
CA SER A 473 -1.73 -10.96 -16.26
C SER A 473 -1.55 -10.18 -17.56
N GLY A 474 -1.39 -8.84 -17.51
CA GLY A 474 -1.21 -8.04 -18.73
C GLY A 474 -2.47 -7.86 -19.59
N MET A 475 -3.65 -7.99 -18.99
CA MET A 475 -4.95 -7.85 -19.65
C MET A 475 -5.37 -6.39 -19.84
N TYR A 476 -4.46 -5.54 -20.29
CA TYR A 476 -4.68 -4.12 -20.59
C TYR A 476 -3.59 -3.60 -21.54
N ALA A 477 -3.85 -2.51 -22.21
CA ALA A 477 -2.90 -1.74 -23.01
C ALA A 477 -2.34 -0.54 -22.23
N LEU A 478 -3.22 0.31 -21.70
CA LEU A 478 -2.93 1.45 -20.85
C LEU A 478 -3.87 1.44 -19.66
N MET A 479 -3.37 1.53 -18.44
CA MET A 479 -4.23 1.43 -17.26
C MET A 479 -3.72 2.29 -16.12
N SER A 480 -4.63 2.84 -15.34
CA SER A 480 -4.32 3.45 -14.04
C SER A 480 -3.82 2.40 -13.08
N CYS A 481 -2.61 2.61 -12.57
CA CYS A 481 -1.94 1.78 -11.59
C CYS A 481 -1.58 2.61 -10.35
N ASN A 482 -1.29 1.93 -9.27
CA ASN A 482 -0.87 2.55 -8.03
C ASN A 482 0.24 1.74 -7.38
N TRP A 483 1.06 2.41 -6.59
CA TRP A 483 2.05 1.79 -5.73
C TRP A 483 2.06 2.46 -4.37
N GLY A 484 2.12 1.65 -3.31
CA GLY A 484 2.33 2.11 -1.96
C GLY A 484 3.74 1.76 -1.51
N PRO A 485 4.42 2.60 -0.74
CA PRO A 485 5.80 2.34 -0.33
C PRO A 485 5.86 1.26 0.75
N ASP A 486 6.82 0.36 0.62
CA ASP A 486 7.03 -0.75 1.56
C ASP A 486 7.99 -0.36 2.69
N TYR A 487 8.92 0.59 2.43
CA TYR A 487 9.95 1.08 3.34
C TYR A 487 10.38 2.52 3.02
N ALA A 488 11.13 3.14 3.93
CA ALA A 488 11.49 4.57 3.88
C ALA A 488 12.71 4.85 2.97
N ASP A 489 12.61 4.58 1.67
CA ASP A 489 13.64 4.92 0.68
C ASP A 489 13.00 5.07 -0.72
N PRO A 490 13.49 5.97 -1.60
CA PRO A 490 12.96 6.12 -2.96
C PRO A 490 13.02 4.83 -3.79
N GLU A 491 13.90 3.90 -3.43
CA GLU A 491 14.01 2.59 -4.06
C GLU A 491 12.67 1.85 -4.14
N THR A 492 11.82 1.97 -3.11
CA THR A 492 10.51 1.29 -3.08
C THR A 492 9.63 1.66 -4.27
N TYR A 493 9.77 2.88 -4.83
CA TYR A 493 9.01 3.32 -6.01
C TYR A 493 9.64 2.85 -7.34
N THR A 494 10.80 2.20 -7.30
CA THR A 494 11.39 1.52 -8.47
C THR A 494 10.99 0.05 -8.56
N ASP A 495 10.52 -0.54 -7.45
CA ASP A 495 10.19 -1.97 -7.35
C ASP A 495 9.14 -2.44 -8.38
N PRO A 496 8.04 -1.69 -8.67
CA PRO A 496 7.09 -2.12 -9.70
C PRO A 496 7.71 -2.25 -11.10
N PHE A 497 8.80 -1.56 -11.37
CA PHE A 497 9.50 -1.51 -12.65
C PHE A 497 10.78 -2.36 -12.70
N SER A 498 11.07 -3.10 -11.63
CA SER A 498 12.23 -3.98 -11.57
C SER A 498 12.06 -5.20 -12.47
N PRO A 499 13.16 -5.83 -12.95
CA PRO A 499 13.10 -7.10 -13.67
C PRO A 499 12.35 -8.15 -12.84
N GLY A 500 11.31 -8.74 -13.42
CA GLY A 500 10.41 -9.65 -12.68
C GLY A 500 9.50 -8.97 -11.65
N GLY A 501 9.48 -7.64 -11.58
CA GLY A 501 8.63 -6.85 -10.70
C GLY A 501 7.14 -7.03 -10.96
N SER A 502 6.30 -6.60 -10.02
CA SER A 502 4.85 -6.89 -10.00
C SER A 502 4.09 -6.42 -11.23
N TYR A 503 4.62 -5.44 -11.95
CA TYR A 503 3.93 -4.85 -13.09
C TYR A 503 4.71 -4.94 -14.40
N ASN A 504 6.03 -5.21 -14.43
CA ASN A 504 6.90 -5.48 -15.58
C ASN A 504 6.66 -4.62 -16.83
N PHE A 505 6.24 -3.38 -16.66
CA PHE A 505 5.75 -2.56 -17.75
C PHE A 505 6.81 -2.28 -18.82
N PRO A 506 7.95 -1.64 -18.49
CA PRO A 506 8.94 -1.24 -19.48
C PRO A 506 9.97 -2.33 -19.81
N GLU A 507 10.07 -3.41 -19.01
CA GLU A 507 11.07 -4.47 -19.18
C GLU A 507 11.05 -5.11 -20.60
N PHE A 508 9.86 -5.22 -21.18
CA PHE A 508 9.67 -5.85 -22.49
C PHE A 508 9.75 -4.88 -23.66
N THR A 509 10.17 -3.63 -23.42
CA THR A 509 10.32 -2.67 -24.51
C THR A 509 11.40 -3.07 -25.49
N THR A 510 11.18 -2.82 -26.77
CA THR A 510 12.19 -2.88 -27.83
C THR A 510 12.66 -1.48 -28.26
N ASP A 511 12.18 -0.42 -27.57
CA ASP A 511 12.55 0.97 -27.85
C ASP A 511 14.03 1.21 -27.48
N LYS A 512 14.75 1.91 -28.38
CA LYS A 512 16.19 2.17 -28.23
C LYS A 512 16.48 3.66 -28.22
N ASP A 513 17.53 4.03 -27.51
CA ASP A 513 18.09 5.38 -27.57
C ASP A 513 18.88 5.63 -28.87
N ALA A 514 19.43 6.83 -29.02
CA ALA A 514 20.21 7.23 -30.21
C ALA A 514 21.50 6.43 -30.37
N ASP A 515 22.03 5.85 -29.28
CA ASP A 515 23.24 5.04 -29.27
C ASP A 515 22.95 3.55 -29.54
N GLY A 516 21.65 3.18 -29.62
CA GLY A 516 21.18 1.82 -29.89
C GLY A 516 21.00 0.96 -28.64
N ASN A 517 21.10 1.54 -27.42
CA ASN A 517 20.85 0.84 -26.18
C ASN A 517 19.35 0.70 -25.95
N ASN A 518 18.93 -0.42 -25.35
CA ASN A 518 17.55 -0.58 -24.88
C ASN A 518 17.27 0.42 -23.77
N LYS A 519 16.20 1.23 -23.89
CA LYS A 519 15.91 2.30 -22.92
C LYS A 519 15.57 1.78 -21.54
N TYR A 520 14.96 0.61 -21.42
CA TYR A 520 14.72 0.01 -20.12
C TYR A 520 16.04 -0.46 -19.45
N GLU A 521 16.96 -1.04 -20.22
CA GLU A 521 18.27 -1.41 -19.68
C GLU A 521 19.04 -0.20 -19.18
N VAL A 522 18.93 0.96 -19.87
CA VAL A 522 19.51 2.22 -19.39
C VAL A 522 18.87 2.66 -18.08
N TYR A 523 17.52 2.67 -18.01
CA TYR A 523 16.78 2.98 -16.78
C TYR A 523 17.22 2.08 -15.62
N TRP A 524 17.20 0.76 -15.83
CA TRP A 524 17.56 -0.20 -14.78
C TRP A 524 19.03 -0.12 -14.36
N GLY A 525 19.90 0.26 -15.28
CA GLY A 525 21.29 0.60 -15.00
C GLY A 525 21.42 1.79 -14.04
N LEU A 526 20.59 2.85 -14.22
CA LEU A 526 20.54 4.00 -13.31
C LEU A 526 20.03 3.59 -11.92
N VAL A 527 18.95 2.79 -11.85
CA VAL A 527 18.43 2.25 -10.59
C VAL A 527 19.50 1.42 -9.87
N THR A 528 20.16 0.51 -10.58
CA THR A 528 21.21 -0.34 -10.02
C THR A 528 22.39 0.49 -9.47
N ALA A 529 22.76 1.54 -10.18
CA ALA A 529 23.81 2.46 -9.73
C ALA A 529 23.40 3.22 -8.46
N ALA A 530 22.13 3.66 -8.38
CA ALA A 530 21.59 4.32 -7.19
C ALA A 530 21.55 3.38 -5.97
N LYS A 531 21.12 2.13 -6.16
CA LYS A 531 21.09 1.07 -5.12
C LYS A 531 22.47 0.80 -4.53
N ALA A 532 23.52 0.89 -5.33
CA ALA A 532 24.90 0.67 -4.90
C ALA A 532 25.45 1.79 -3.99
N ILE A 533 24.78 2.93 -3.89
CA ILE A 533 25.18 4.04 -3.01
C ILE A 533 24.56 3.82 -1.63
N THR A 534 25.38 3.40 -0.65
CA THR A 534 24.90 3.07 0.70
C THR A 534 25.42 4.01 1.80
N GLY A 535 26.47 4.78 1.51
CA GLY A 535 27.16 5.64 2.52
C GLY A 535 26.81 7.12 2.46
N ASP A 536 26.20 7.59 1.36
CA ASP A 536 25.81 8.99 1.16
C ASP A 536 24.36 9.07 0.67
N LEU A 537 23.43 9.33 1.60
CA LEU A 537 21.98 9.37 1.30
C LEU A 537 21.64 10.46 0.29
N LYS A 538 22.32 11.61 0.30
CA LYS A 538 22.06 12.67 -0.67
C LYS A 538 22.44 12.23 -2.07
N GLN A 539 23.63 11.68 -2.24
CA GLN A 539 24.07 11.13 -3.53
C GLN A 539 23.17 9.99 -3.99
N ARG A 540 22.71 9.14 -3.06
CA ARG A 540 21.77 8.08 -3.33
C ARG A 540 20.45 8.63 -3.86
N TYR A 541 19.86 9.61 -3.19
CA TYR A 541 18.58 10.20 -3.59
C TYR A 541 18.69 10.97 -4.91
N GLU A 542 19.76 11.70 -5.15
CA GLU A 542 20.01 12.34 -6.46
C GLU A 542 20.14 11.30 -7.60
N ALA A 543 20.73 10.14 -7.33
CA ALA A 543 20.83 9.06 -8.31
C ALA A 543 19.47 8.40 -8.59
N PHE A 544 18.62 8.17 -7.58
CA PHE A 544 17.25 7.72 -7.78
C PHE A 544 16.40 8.76 -8.51
N ALA A 545 16.53 10.04 -8.17
CA ALA A 545 15.85 11.14 -8.85
C ALA A 545 16.18 11.17 -10.35
N LYS A 546 17.42 10.88 -10.73
CA LYS A 546 17.83 10.74 -12.13
C LYS A 546 17.16 9.54 -12.80
N ALA A 547 17.09 8.39 -12.12
CA ALA A 547 16.44 7.20 -12.68
C ALA A 547 14.93 7.44 -12.89
N GLU A 548 14.26 8.04 -11.92
CA GLU A 548 12.83 8.36 -12.00
C GLU A 548 12.55 9.39 -13.10
N ALA A 549 13.36 10.43 -13.20
CA ALA A 549 13.27 11.42 -14.27
C ALA A 549 13.37 10.76 -15.67
N TYR A 550 14.29 9.80 -15.86
CA TYR A 550 14.44 9.05 -17.11
C TYR A 550 13.17 8.25 -17.44
N LEU A 551 12.57 7.60 -16.44
CA LEU A 551 11.34 6.81 -16.62
C LEU A 551 10.18 7.70 -17.14
N ILE A 552 10.06 8.92 -16.60
CA ILE A 552 9.04 9.92 -16.97
C ILE A 552 9.36 10.54 -18.34
N GLU A 553 10.63 10.91 -18.58
CA GLU A 553 11.07 11.57 -19.82
C GLU A 553 10.76 10.72 -21.07
N HIS A 554 10.95 9.41 -20.97
CA HIS A 554 10.65 8.48 -22.05
C HIS A 554 9.21 7.98 -22.08
N ALA A 555 8.34 8.60 -21.26
CA ALA A 555 6.92 8.28 -21.15
C ALA A 555 6.67 6.76 -20.98
N PHE A 556 7.46 6.10 -20.14
CA PHE A 556 7.17 4.73 -19.75
C PHE A 556 6.00 4.66 -18.77
N VAL A 557 5.82 5.73 -17.99
CA VAL A 557 4.71 5.96 -17.08
C VAL A 557 4.21 7.39 -17.19
N MET A 558 2.97 7.62 -16.79
CA MET A 558 2.37 8.95 -16.71
C MET A 558 1.87 9.18 -15.28
N PRO A 559 2.71 9.71 -14.37
CA PRO A 559 2.27 10.08 -13.03
C PRO A 559 1.15 11.13 -13.11
N PHE A 560 0.13 11.00 -12.24
CA PHE A 560 -0.97 11.96 -12.26
C PHE A 560 -1.45 12.38 -10.86
N GLY A 561 -1.13 11.63 -9.82
CA GLY A 561 -1.59 11.98 -8.48
C GLY A 561 -0.97 11.11 -7.39
N TYR A 562 -1.28 11.49 -6.15
CA TYR A 562 -0.88 10.76 -4.96
C TYR A 562 -1.96 10.85 -3.88
N GLY A 563 -1.89 9.95 -2.90
CA GLY A 563 -2.82 9.91 -1.78
C GLY A 563 -4.26 9.56 -2.21
N THR A 564 -5.19 9.81 -1.34
CA THR A 564 -6.62 9.60 -1.58
C THR A 564 -7.37 10.88 -1.26
N GLY A 565 -8.17 11.37 -2.21
CA GLY A 565 -9.11 12.46 -1.95
C GLY A 565 -10.42 11.95 -1.34
N GLY A 566 -11.41 12.85 -1.19
CA GLY A 566 -12.75 12.52 -0.77
C GLY A 566 -13.01 12.65 0.72
N TYR A 567 -14.17 12.14 1.13
CA TYR A 567 -14.71 12.29 2.47
C TYR A 567 -15.04 10.94 3.10
N THR A 568 -14.99 10.90 4.43
CA THR A 568 -15.41 9.75 5.23
C THR A 568 -16.30 10.19 6.38
N ALA A 569 -17.23 9.35 6.75
CA ALA A 569 -17.92 9.40 8.01
C ALA A 569 -17.33 8.32 8.91
N SER A 570 -16.76 8.67 10.05
CA SER A 570 -16.12 7.68 10.93
C SER A 570 -16.11 8.12 12.38
N ARG A 571 -16.32 7.13 13.25
CA ARG A 571 -16.16 7.27 14.70
C ARG A 571 -14.74 6.96 15.18
N LEU A 572 -13.79 6.72 14.27
CA LEU A 572 -12.37 6.63 14.62
C LEU A 572 -11.70 8.00 14.52
N ASP A 573 -10.82 8.29 15.49
CA ASP A 573 -9.91 9.43 15.38
C ASP A 573 -8.76 9.07 14.46
N PRO A 574 -8.60 9.74 13.30
CA PRO A 574 -7.55 9.41 12.35
C PRO A 574 -6.13 9.75 12.83
N PHE A 575 -6.00 10.53 13.91
CA PHE A 575 -4.70 10.98 14.44
C PHE A 575 -4.22 10.17 15.65
N GLU A 576 -5.00 9.18 16.11
CA GLU A 576 -4.60 8.22 17.14
C GLU A 576 -3.95 6.96 16.54
N SER A 577 -4.25 6.62 15.27
CA SER A 577 -3.68 5.45 14.61
C SER A 577 -2.17 5.55 14.52
N GLN A 578 -1.50 4.41 14.48
CA GLN A 578 -0.09 4.31 14.11
C GLN A 578 0.14 5.00 12.76
N TYR A 579 1.25 5.68 12.62
CA TYR A 579 1.58 6.41 11.40
C TYR A 579 2.97 6.05 10.90
N ALA A 580 3.04 5.62 9.65
CA ALA A 580 4.25 5.63 8.84
C ALA A 580 3.83 5.88 7.39
N PRO A 581 4.59 6.63 6.60
CA PRO A 581 4.27 6.88 5.19
C PRO A 581 4.49 5.64 4.30
N PHE A 582 4.73 4.47 4.89
CA PHE A 582 5.05 3.20 4.24
C PHE A 582 4.58 2.01 5.08
N GLY A 583 4.61 0.83 4.49
CA GLY A 583 4.30 -0.44 5.18
C GLY A 583 2.84 -0.56 5.59
N LEU A 584 2.60 -1.17 6.73
CA LEU A 584 1.27 -1.60 7.18
C LEU A 584 0.74 -0.83 8.40
N SER A 585 1.46 0.16 8.90
CA SER A 585 1.14 0.82 10.17
C SER A 585 -0.22 1.50 10.18
N ILE A 586 -0.62 2.09 9.04
CA ILE A 586 -1.90 2.80 8.91
C ILE A 586 -3.12 1.88 8.95
N ASP A 587 -2.95 0.59 8.72
CA ASP A 587 -4.03 -0.41 8.74
C ASP A 587 -4.34 -0.93 10.15
N ARG A 588 -3.55 -0.53 11.16
CA ARG A 588 -3.66 -1.03 12.53
C ARG A 588 -4.74 -0.30 13.32
N TYR A 589 -5.62 -1.05 13.98
CA TYR A 589 -6.61 -0.50 14.92
C TYR A 589 -6.07 -0.32 16.35
N LYS A 590 -4.93 -0.92 16.68
CA LYS A 590 -4.27 -0.74 17.98
C LYS A 590 -4.00 0.75 18.21
N GLY A 591 -4.31 1.25 19.40
CA GLY A 591 -4.14 2.66 19.81
C GLY A 591 -5.33 3.56 19.50
N GLN A 592 -6.32 3.11 18.71
CA GLN A 592 -7.48 3.91 18.34
C GLN A 592 -8.65 3.73 19.30
N HIS A 593 -9.37 4.82 19.57
CA HIS A 593 -10.62 4.84 20.34
C HIS A 593 -11.83 5.04 19.42
N LEU A 594 -12.97 4.53 19.87
CA LEU A 594 -14.25 4.90 19.28
C LEU A 594 -14.74 6.21 19.88
N LEU A 595 -14.84 7.24 19.08
CA LEU A 595 -15.42 8.52 19.45
C LEU A 595 -16.92 8.35 19.75
N ALA A 596 -17.43 9.10 20.72
CA ALA A 596 -18.87 9.14 21.03
C ALA A 596 -19.66 9.75 19.86
N GLU A 597 -19.13 10.85 19.30
CA GLU A 597 -19.62 11.52 18.11
C GLU A 597 -18.52 11.55 17.04
N PRO A 598 -18.86 11.56 15.75
CA PRO A 598 -17.86 11.65 14.69
C PRO A 598 -17.13 13.00 14.73
N MET A 599 -15.88 13.00 14.27
CA MET A 599 -15.11 14.22 14.05
C MET A 599 -15.63 14.92 12.80
N ASN A 600 -16.06 16.18 12.92
CA ASN A 600 -16.45 16.98 11.77
C ASN A 600 -15.23 17.61 11.06
N THR A 601 -15.47 18.29 9.94
CA THR A 601 -14.41 18.89 9.10
C THR A 601 -13.58 19.95 9.85
N GLU A 602 -14.20 20.81 10.69
CA GLU A 602 -13.49 21.83 11.46
C GLU A 602 -12.57 21.19 12.52
N GLN A 603 -13.11 20.22 13.26
CA GLN A 603 -12.34 19.45 14.24
C GLN A 603 -11.19 18.67 13.60
N TYR A 604 -11.43 18.12 12.40
CA TYR A 604 -10.39 17.41 11.63
C TYR A 604 -9.20 18.31 11.31
N PHE A 605 -9.45 19.51 10.77
CA PHE A 605 -8.36 20.43 10.44
C PHE A 605 -7.63 20.93 11.70
N ALA A 606 -8.33 21.21 12.77
CA ALA A 606 -7.71 21.57 14.04
C ALA A 606 -6.83 20.44 14.62
N ALA A 607 -7.28 19.19 14.49
CA ALA A 607 -6.51 18.01 14.91
C ALA A 607 -5.30 17.75 13.98
N LEU A 608 -5.45 18.00 12.68
CA LEU A 608 -4.36 17.92 11.70
C LEU A 608 -3.27 18.93 12.03
N ASP A 609 -3.63 20.20 12.22
CA ASP A 609 -2.68 21.28 12.58
C ASP A 609 -1.91 20.93 13.87
N GLN A 610 -2.61 20.39 14.88
CA GLN A 610 -1.98 19.96 16.14
C GLN A 610 -1.03 18.76 15.91
N TRP A 611 -1.45 17.78 15.12
CA TRP A 611 -0.64 16.61 14.81
C TRP A 611 0.62 16.97 14.03
N GLU A 612 0.52 17.88 13.06
CA GLU A 612 1.68 18.41 12.32
C GLU A 612 2.64 19.17 13.24
N ALA A 613 2.09 20.00 14.15
CA ALA A 613 2.89 20.72 15.15
C ALA A 613 3.63 19.77 16.11
N ASP A 614 2.94 18.70 16.57
CA ASP A 614 3.54 17.67 17.42
C ASP A 614 4.71 16.96 16.69
N ARG A 615 4.57 16.62 15.41
CA ARG A 615 5.64 16.02 14.60
C ARG A 615 6.82 16.96 14.39
N LEU A 616 6.56 18.22 14.07
CA LEU A 616 7.60 19.22 13.91
C LEU A 616 8.38 19.47 15.22
N ALA A 617 7.76 19.28 16.37
CA ALA A 617 8.43 19.38 17.66
C ALA A 617 9.43 18.23 17.91
N LEU A 618 9.18 17.04 17.34
CA LEU A 618 10.08 15.88 17.42
C LEU A 618 11.30 16.00 16.50
N ALA A 619 11.18 16.73 15.40
CA ALA A 619 12.28 16.94 14.44
C ALA A 619 13.36 17.94 14.93
N LYS A 620 13.15 18.58 16.09
CA LYS A 620 14.10 19.52 16.73
C LYS A 620 14.91 18.84 17.84
#